data_4dc72c0a93da5c80c889ed6a35e1ae92
#
_entry.id   4dc72c0a93da5c80c889ed6a35e1ae92
#
_cell.length_a   1.000
_cell.length_b   1.000
_cell.length_c   1.000
_cell.angle_alpha   90.00
_cell.angle_beta   90.00
_cell.angle_gamma   90.00
#
_symmetry.space_group_name_H-M   'P 1'
#
loop_
_entity.id
_entity.type
_entity.pdbx_description
1 polymer ?
#
loop_
_entity_poly.entity_id
_entity_poly.type
_entity_poly.pdbx_seq_one_letter_code
_entity_poly.pdbx_strand_id
1 'polypeptide(L)'
;MKPDIKDCAPGANCVSWNSIDWKKVERSVKSLQRRIAKAIRDRKHSKAKSLQWILSHSFHAKLWAVKRVTKNKGKRTPGVDNIRWKSPKQKLSASKSLVRKNYKALPLRRLYILKKNGKKRPLGIPTLKDRAFQALHLLTLEPVSETLADKGSYGFRQLRGCHDALERCFIHLSRKDSASWILEGDIKGCFDNISHQWLIENIPMDKKIMQQWLRAGFMENKRLFPTDQGTPQGGIISPTLANMTLDGLENMLDKAFGISIRPDGCRKNNKHKIHLIRYADDFVVTANSKEILENKVKPLIEEFLAARGLQLSQEKTQITHVTRGFDFLGQNIRMYAKNKLLTRPSKESIKSVIGKLKGITVKHRGSQAAVLIRNLNRVITGWANYHKHACSKKIFSKLDRIVWRNIWNWVRRRHNNLGYKKIVSLLFMTVGNRKWQFFGKFSNGKTILLRMFALFKIKRHKLIAGAVNPFDPTWEHYLKKRKLCRILY
;
A
#
# COMPACT_ATOMS: atom_id res chain seq x y z
N MET A 1 -27.11 33.81 18.45
CA MET A 1 -25.83 34.49 18.20
C MET A 1 -24.98 33.66 17.27
N LYS A 2 -24.80 34.07 16.03
CA LYS A 2 -23.85 33.47 15.09
C LYS A 2 -22.46 34.00 15.43
N PRO A 3 -21.44 33.16 15.68
CA PRO A 3 -20.10 33.69 15.87
C PRO A 3 -19.58 34.21 14.53
N ASP A 4 -19.17 35.47 14.52
CA ASP A 4 -18.52 36.15 13.40
C ASP A 4 -17.26 35.39 12.95
N ILE A 5 -17.24 34.95 11.69
CA ILE A 5 -16.14 34.15 11.08
C ILE A 5 -15.11 35.16 10.52
N LYS A 6 -14.77 36.21 11.22
CA LYS A 6 -13.76 37.15 10.70
C LYS A 6 -12.33 36.94 11.19
N ASP A 7 -12.07 36.10 12.22
CA ASP A 7 -10.75 36.09 12.87
C ASP A 7 -9.92 34.81 12.75
N CYS A 8 -9.93 34.11 11.61
CA CYS A 8 -8.96 33.03 11.35
C CYS A 8 -8.23 33.16 10.02
N ALA A 9 -8.16 34.36 9.45
CA ALA A 9 -7.24 34.63 8.34
C ALA A 9 -5.96 35.30 8.88
N PRO A 10 -4.77 34.73 8.66
CA PRO A 10 -3.56 35.54 8.76
C PRO A 10 -3.70 36.65 7.73
N GLY A 11 -3.47 37.88 8.14
CA GLY A 11 -3.68 39.08 7.38
C GLY A 11 -3.17 39.05 5.95
N ALA A 12 -3.66 39.93 5.11
CA ALA A 12 -3.61 40.04 3.65
C ALA A 12 -2.24 39.92 2.93
N ASN A 13 -1.19 39.47 3.59
CA ASN A 13 0.18 39.30 3.07
C ASN A 13 0.60 37.87 2.84
N CYS A 14 -0.30 36.93 2.59
CA CYS A 14 0.11 35.55 2.20
C CYS A 14 0.46 35.54 0.71
N VAL A 15 1.63 35.98 0.42
CA VAL A 15 2.08 36.44 -0.87
C VAL A 15 2.46 35.34 -1.84
N SER A 16 2.89 34.17 -1.36
CA SER A 16 3.36 33.11 -2.27
C SER A 16 3.24 31.70 -1.66
N TRP A 17 3.01 30.71 -2.53
CA TRP A 17 3.06 29.28 -2.15
C TRP A 17 4.41 28.88 -1.51
N ASN A 18 5.48 29.57 -1.90
CA ASN A 18 6.83 29.27 -1.43
C ASN A 18 7.11 29.86 -0.03
N SER A 19 6.38 30.89 0.39
CA SER A 19 6.52 31.52 1.71
C SER A 19 5.67 30.84 2.81
N ILE A 20 4.90 29.78 2.48
CA ILE A 20 4.04 29.09 3.45
C ILE A 20 4.88 28.36 4.49
N ASP A 21 4.63 28.63 5.78
CA ASP A 21 5.17 27.81 6.88
C ASP A 21 4.46 26.45 6.93
N TRP A 22 5.06 25.50 6.24
CA TRP A 22 4.56 24.12 6.17
C TRP A 22 4.60 23.38 7.50
N LYS A 23 5.44 23.79 8.46
CA LYS A 23 5.47 23.19 9.81
C LYS A 23 4.24 23.64 10.61
N LYS A 24 3.84 24.91 10.49
CA LYS A 24 2.61 25.44 11.09
C LYS A 24 1.38 24.75 10.50
N VAL A 25 1.29 24.65 9.16
CA VAL A 25 0.21 23.93 8.46
C VAL A 25 0.10 22.49 8.94
N GLU A 26 1.19 21.77 9.00
CA GLU A 26 1.21 20.37 9.44
C GLU A 26 0.78 20.21 10.89
N ARG A 27 1.24 21.07 11.79
CA ARG A 27 0.85 21.08 13.20
C ARG A 27 -0.63 21.29 13.39
N SER A 28 -1.20 22.27 12.70
CA SER A 28 -2.64 22.58 12.74
C SER A 28 -3.50 21.40 12.28
N VAL A 29 -3.17 20.79 11.12
CA VAL A 29 -3.89 19.62 10.61
C VAL A 29 -3.77 18.44 11.56
N LYS A 30 -2.56 18.10 12.03
CA LYS A 30 -2.34 16.98 12.96
C LYS A 30 -3.04 17.17 14.29
N SER A 31 -3.12 18.40 14.82
CA SER A 31 -3.84 18.69 16.05
C SER A 31 -5.33 18.32 15.95
N LEU A 32 -6.00 18.73 14.85
CA LEU A 32 -7.40 18.38 14.61
C LEU A 32 -7.57 16.87 14.38
N GLN A 33 -6.68 16.22 13.63
CA GLN A 33 -6.71 14.76 13.42
C GLN A 33 -6.58 13.98 14.73
N ARG A 34 -5.71 14.41 15.66
CA ARG A 34 -5.57 13.81 17.00
C ARG A 34 -6.86 13.94 17.82
N ARG A 35 -7.50 15.11 17.75
CA ARG A 35 -8.78 15.36 18.43
C ARG A 35 -9.92 14.52 17.84
N ILE A 36 -9.96 14.33 16.51
CA ILE A 36 -10.92 13.42 15.85
C ILE A 36 -10.71 11.98 16.36
N ALA A 37 -9.47 11.47 16.29
CA ALA A 37 -9.16 10.11 16.75
C ALA A 37 -9.55 9.90 18.23
N LYS A 38 -9.26 10.88 19.10
CA LYS A 38 -9.67 10.83 20.51
C LYS A 38 -11.20 10.80 20.63
N ALA A 39 -11.93 11.64 19.93
CA ALA A 39 -13.39 11.68 19.98
C ALA A 39 -14.03 10.35 19.53
N ILE A 40 -13.48 9.70 18.49
CA ILE A 40 -13.93 8.39 18.01
C ILE A 40 -13.65 7.31 19.08
N ARG A 41 -12.44 7.28 19.65
CA ARG A 41 -12.08 6.33 20.71
C ARG A 41 -13.00 6.47 21.93
N ASP A 42 -13.32 7.70 22.30
CA ASP A 42 -14.19 8.04 23.42
C ASP A 42 -15.70 7.93 23.06
N ARG A 43 -16.04 7.37 21.88
CA ARG A 43 -17.42 7.21 21.35
C ARG A 43 -18.24 8.52 21.26
N LYS A 44 -17.56 9.68 21.17
CA LYS A 44 -18.18 11.01 21.07
C LYS A 44 -18.39 11.39 19.60
N HIS A 45 -19.32 10.69 18.92
CA HIS A 45 -19.52 10.78 17.47
C HIS A 45 -19.91 12.19 16.98
N SER A 46 -20.78 12.89 17.69
CA SER A 46 -21.17 14.27 17.34
C SER A 46 -19.97 15.21 17.38
N LYS A 47 -19.11 15.11 18.40
CA LYS A 47 -17.87 15.88 18.50
C LYS A 47 -16.90 15.54 17.36
N ALA A 48 -16.76 14.26 17.00
CA ALA A 48 -15.93 13.83 15.88
C ALA A 48 -16.42 14.45 14.58
N LYS A 49 -17.73 14.44 14.31
CA LYS A 49 -18.37 15.04 13.13
C LYS A 49 -18.11 16.56 13.04
N SER A 50 -18.25 17.30 14.16
CA SER A 50 -17.94 18.73 14.22
C SER A 50 -16.46 19.01 13.92
N LEU A 51 -15.54 18.22 14.47
CA LEU A 51 -14.11 18.35 14.21
C LEU A 51 -13.73 17.99 12.76
N GLN A 52 -14.37 17.00 12.15
CA GLN A 52 -14.23 16.69 10.73
C GLN A 52 -14.68 17.86 9.86
N TRP A 53 -15.80 18.49 10.22
CA TRP A 53 -16.29 19.68 9.53
C TRP A 53 -15.28 20.84 9.62
N ILE A 54 -14.79 21.16 10.81
CA ILE A 54 -13.78 22.21 11.03
C ILE A 54 -12.52 21.91 10.18
N LEU A 55 -12.04 20.67 10.18
CA LEU A 55 -10.84 20.29 9.43
C LEU A 55 -11.05 20.43 7.92
N SER A 56 -12.21 20.00 7.38
CA SER A 56 -12.51 20.10 5.94
C SER A 56 -12.67 21.54 5.47
N HIS A 57 -13.01 22.48 6.35
CA HIS A 57 -13.13 23.92 6.04
C HIS A 57 -11.85 24.70 6.32
N SER A 58 -10.90 24.13 7.07
CA SER A 58 -9.63 24.79 7.41
C SER A 58 -8.77 25.08 6.18
N PHE A 59 -8.30 26.32 6.07
CA PHE A 59 -7.40 26.72 4.99
C PHE A 59 -6.07 25.95 5.03
N HIS A 60 -5.54 25.64 6.22
CA HIS A 60 -4.37 24.79 6.38
C HIS A 60 -4.57 23.40 5.80
N ALA A 61 -5.75 22.80 5.99
CA ALA A 61 -6.06 21.49 5.41
C ALA A 61 -6.17 21.55 3.87
N LYS A 62 -6.75 22.61 3.32
CA LYS A 62 -6.81 22.85 1.87
C LYS A 62 -5.41 23.01 1.25
N LEU A 63 -4.53 23.78 1.87
CA LEU A 63 -3.12 23.88 1.49
C LEU A 63 -2.42 22.51 1.51
N TRP A 64 -2.63 21.74 2.59
CA TRP A 64 -2.03 20.41 2.74
C TRP A 64 -2.54 19.43 1.68
N ALA A 65 -3.82 19.47 1.36
CA ALA A 65 -4.43 18.64 0.31
C ALA A 65 -3.83 18.95 -1.07
N VAL A 66 -3.71 20.23 -1.45
CA VAL A 66 -3.08 20.63 -2.71
C VAL A 66 -1.60 20.26 -2.75
N LYS A 67 -0.87 20.43 -1.64
CA LYS A 67 0.52 19.97 -1.52
C LYS A 67 0.65 18.45 -1.75
N ARG A 68 -0.25 17.65 -1.17
CA ARG A 68 -0.28 16.19 -1.32
C ARG A 68 -0.38 15.76 -2.79
N VAL A 69 -1.31 16.35 -3.55
CA VAL A 69 -1.53 16.00 -4.96
C VAL A 69 -0.48 16.54 -5.91
N THR A 70 0.15 17.67 -5.58
CA THR A 70 1.19 18.29 -6.41
C THR A 70 2.61 17.79 -6.12
N LYS A 71 2.82 17.06 -5.02
CA LYS A 71 4.14 16.50 -4.65
C LYS A 71 4.37 15.09 -5.20
N ASN A 72 3.33 14.31 -5.48
CA ASN A 72 3.44 12.94 -5.95
C ASN A 72 3.68 12.82 -7.47
N LYS A 73 4.01 11.61 -7.96
CA LYS A 73 4.21 11.35 -9.40
C LYS A 73 2.94 11.59 -10.23
N GLY A 74 1.76 11.41 -9.66
CA GLY A 74 0.46 11.64 -10.28
C GLY A 74 0.20 13.09 -10.71
N LYS A 75 0.96 14.08 -10.21
CA LYS A 75 0.87 15.49 -10.62
C LYS A 75 1.03 15.72 -12.12
N ARG A 76 1.71 14.79 -12.82
CA ARG A 76 1.96 14.87 -14.27
C ARG A 76 0.80 14.33 -15.10
N THR A 77 -0.14 13.62 -14.49
CA THR A 77 -1.26 12.96 -15.16
C THR A 77 -2.54 13.74 -14.90
N PRO A 78 -3.06 14.51 -15.87
CA PRO A 78 -4.30 15.28 -15.71
C PRO A 78 -5.53 14.36 -15.80
N GLY A 79 -6.68 14.86 -15.35
CA GLY A 79 -8.00 14.25 -15.58
C GLY A 79 -8.53 14.52 -16.98
N VAL A 80 -9.85 14.54 -17.12
CA VAL A 80 -10.56 14.89 -18.38
C VAL A 80 -10.40 16.36 -18.76
N ASP A 81 -10.14 17.23 -17.78
CA ASP A 81 -9.95 18.68 -17.92
C ASP A 81 -8.57 19.08 -18.47
N ASN A 82 -7.64 18.13 -18.59
CA ASN A 82 -6.23 18.35 -18.96
C ASN A 82 -5.48 19.39 -18.10
N ILE A 83 -6.05 19.83 -16.95
CA ILE A 83 -5.46 20.85 -16.08
C ILE A 83 -4.31 20.27 -15.25
N ARG A 84 -3.22 21.06 -15.12
CA ARG A 84 -2.07 20.77 -14.26
C ARG A 84 -1.68 22.01 -13.46
N TRP A 85 -1.42 21.87 -12.18
CA TRP A 85 -0.94 22.96 -11.32
C TRP A 85 0.58 22.99 -11.26
N LYS A 86 1.21 23.75 -12.12
CA LYS A 86 2.68 23.86 -12.22
C LYS A 86 3.22 25.00 -11.36
N SER A 87 2.63 26.19 -11.46
CA SER A 87 3.13 27.40 -10.80
C SER A 87 2.67 27.54 -9.33
N PRO A 88 3.41 28.28 -8.48
CA PRO A 88 3.00 28.62 -7.13
C PRO A 88 1.63 29.33 -7.07
N LYS A 89 1.36 30.24 -7.98
CA LYS A 89 0.08 31.00 -8.09
C LYS A 89 -1.09 30.03 -8.34
N GLN A 90 -0.95 29.08 -9.28
CA GLN A 90 -1.98 28.06 -9.54
C GLN A 90 -2.29 27.18 -8.33
N LYS A 91 -1.28 26.77 -7.55
CA LYS A 91 -1.47 25.94 -6.35
C LYS A 91 -2.20 26.69 -5.26
N LEU A 92 -1.87 27.98 -5.06
CA LEU A 92 -2.54 28.81 -4.07
C LEU A 92 -4.00 29.07 -4.45
N SER A 93 -4.28 29.42 -5.71
CA SER A 93 -5.63 29.57 -6.25
C SER A 93 -6.43 28.26 -6.11
N ALA A 94 -5.83 27.12 -6.44
CA ALA A 94 -6.45 25.82 -6.25
C ALA A 94 -6.83 25.56 -4.78
N SER A 95 -5.99 25.96 -3.81
CA SER A 95 -6.32 25.81 -2.39
C SER A 95 -7.54 26.66 -1.98
N LYS A 96 -7.65 27.88 -2.51
CA LYS A 96 -8.82 28.73 -2.28
C LYS A 96 -10.09 28.18 -2.94
N SER A 97 -9.98 27.51 -4.09
CA SER A 97 -11.11 26.95 -4.85
C SER A 97 -11.67 25.64 -4.27
N LEU A 98 -11.05 25.06 -3.24
CA LEU A 98 -11.57 23.87 -2.55
C LEU A 98 -12.72 24.28 -1.60
N VAL A 99 -13.87 24.58 -2.17
CA VAL A 99 -15.09 24.99 -1.45
C VAL A 99 -16.22 24.03 -1.82
N ARG A 100 -17.04 23.64 -0.83
CA ARG A 100 -18.18 22.73 -1.02
C ARG A 100 -19.30 23.35 -1.87
N LYS A 101 -19.56 24.66 -1.70
CA LYS A 101 -20.59 25.39 -2.45
C LYS A 101 -20.29 25.29 -3.95
N ASN A 102 -21.27 24.88 -4.74
CA ASN A 102 -21.17 24.72 -6.19
C ASN A 102 -20.09 23.73 -6.69
N TYR A 103 -19.60 22.85 -5.81
CA TYR A 103 -18.70 21.79 -6.25
C TYR A 103 -19.47 20.73 -7.03
N LYS A 104 -18.97 20.40 -8.23
CA LYS A 104 -19.43 19.27 -9.05
C LYS A 104 -18.21 18.43 -9.42
N ALA A 105 -18.26 17.14 -9.16
CA ALA A 105 -17.23 16.22 -9.57
C ALA A 105 -17.28 16.02 -11.09
N LEU A 106 -16.12 15.99 -11.73
CA LEU A 106 -16.03 15.71 -13.17
C LEU A 106 -15.84 14.21 -13.40
N PRO A 107 -16.24 13.69 -14.59
CA PRO A 107 -16.04 12.30 -14.94
C PRO A 107 -14.57 11.89 -14.85
N LEU A 108 -14.31 10.62 -14.58
CA LEU A 108 -12.97 10.07 -14.52
C LEU A 108 -12.41 9.87 -15.94
N ARG A 109 -11.13 10.12 -16.15
CA ARG A 109 -10.46 9.71 -17.38
C ARG A 109 -10.10 8.24 -17.30
N ARG A 110 -10.65 7.39 -18.17
CA ARG A 110 -10.38 5.97 -18.23
C ARG A 110 -9.01 5.71 -18.87
N LEU A 111 -8.20 4.89 -18.22
CA LEU A 111 -6.97 4.30 -18.77
C LEU A 111 -6.88 2.83 -18.41
N TYR A 112 -6.14 2.06 -19.18
CA TYR A 112 -5.94 0.63 -18.94
C TYR A 112 -4.48 0.31 -18.65
N ILE A 113 -4.24 -0.51 -17.63
CA ILE A 113 -2.92 -1.08 -17.32
C ILE A 113 -2.99 -2.58 -17.54
N LEU A 114 -2.03 -3.12 -18.31
CA LEU A 114 -1.91 -4.56 -18.52
C LEU A 114 -1.50 -5.25 -17.20
N LYS A 115 -2.28 -6.24 -16.79
CA LYS A 115 -1.93 -7.17 -15.70
C LYS A 115 -0.92 -8.19 -16.23
N LYS A 116 -0.22 -8.90 -15.31
CA LYS A 116 0.74 -9.97 -15.68
C LYS A 116 0.11 -11.10 -16.49
N ASN A 117 -1.18 -11.36 -16.33
CA ASN A 117 -1.95 -12.37 -17.05
C ASN A 117 -2.53 -11.88 -18.39
N GLY A 118 -2.08 -10.73 -18.91
CA GLY A 118 -2.58 -10.13 -20.15
C GLY A 118 -3.92 -9.42 -20.04
N LYS A 119 -4.70 -9.61 -18.97
CA LYS A 119 -5.97 -8.89 -18.77
C LYS A 119 -5.71 -7.40 -18.50
N LYS A 120 -6.57 -6.53 -18.99
CA LYS A 120 -6.52 -5.09 -18.74
C LYS A 120 -7.12 -4.75 -17.37
N ARG A 121 -6.45 -3.88 -16.59
CA ARG A 121 -7.00 -3.28 -15.37
C ARG A 121 -7.46 -1.87 -15.69
N PRO A 122 -8.75 -1.55 -15.53
CA PRO A 122 -9.24 -0.20 -15.73
C PRO A 122 -8.76 0.71 -14.60
N LEU A 123 -8.32 1.92 -14.93
CA LEU A 123 -8.04 2.99 -13.98
C LEU A 123 -8.92 4.19 -14.29
N GLY A 124 -9.57 4.73 -13.28
CA GLY A 124 -10.29 5.99 -13.36
C GLY A 124 -9.45 7.13 -12.76
N ILE A 125 -9.03 8.09 -13.58
CA ILE A 125 -8.19 9.21 -13.14
C ILE A 125 -9.05 10.44 -12.93
N PRO A 126 -9.28 10.91 -11.66
CA PRO A 126 -9.99 12.14 -11.38
C PRO A 126 -9.17 13.37 -11.80
N THR A 127 -9.83 14.52 -11.95
CA THR A 127 -9.14 15.82 -12.16
C THR A 127 -8.24 16.15 -10.96
N LEU A 128 -7.31 17.10 -11.13
CA LEU A 128 -6.48 17.54 -10.00
C LEU A 128 -7.31 18.18 -8.89
N LYS A 129 -8.40 18.89 -9.26
CA LYS A 129 -9.34 19.48 -8.30
C LYS A 129 -10.05 18.40 -7.50
N ASP A 130 -10.60 17.38 -8.15
CA ASP A 130 -11.27 16.27 -7.46
C ASP A 130 -10.29 15.49 -6.57
N ARG A 131 -9.07 15.22 -7.05
CA ARG A 131 -8.03 14.59 -6.22
C ARG A 131 -7.67 15.41 -4.99
N ALA A 132 -7.59 16.73 -5.10
CA ALA A 132 -7.33 17.61 -3.96
C ALA A 132 -8.51 17.64 -2.99
N PHE A 133 -9.74 17.61 -3.52
CA PHE A 133 -10.95 17.54 -2.71
C PHE A 133 -11.04 16.19 -1.98
N GLN A 134 -10.76 15.08 -2.67
CA GLN A 134 -10.63 13.76 -2.05
C GLN A 134 -9.52 13.74 -0.97
N ALA A 135 -8.37 14.37 -1.25
CA ALA A 135 -7.28 14.46 -0.27
C ALA A 135 -7.68 15.28 0.97
N LEU A 136 -8.47 16.34 0.81
CA LEU A 136 -9.00 17.14 1.90
C LEU A 136 -9.92 16.33 2.81
N HIS A 137 -10.91 15.63 2.23
CA HIS A 137 -11.81 14.76 2.98
C HIS A 137 -11.09 13.54 3.57
N LEU A 138 -10.07 13.04 2.91
CA LEU A 138 -9.25 11.97 3.45
C LEU A 138 -8.54 12.38 4.74
N LEU A 139 -8.09 13.64 4.89
CA LEU A 139 -7.52 14.13 6.16
C LEU A 139 -8.50 14.00 7.32
N THR A 140 -9.81 14.14 7.07
CA THR A 140 -10.85 14.02 8.10
C THR A 140 -11.23 12.56 8.37
N LEU A 141 -11.10 11.69 7.37
CA LEU A 141 -11.53 10.30 7.43
C LEU A 141 -10.44 9.35 7.94
N GLU A 142 -9.15 9.60 7.63
CA GLU A 142 -8.02 8.78 8.08
C GLU A 142 -7.99 8.55 9.61
N PRO A 143 -8.20 9.58 10.48
CA PRO A 143 -8.22 9.34 11.93
C PRO A 143 -9.37 8.43 12.39
N VAL A 144 -10.52 8.50 11.71
CA VAL A 144 -11.68 7.63 11.99
C VAL A 144 -11.36 6.21 11.57
N SER A 145 -10.94 6.03 10.32
CA SER A 145 -10.58 4.72 9.76
C SER A 145 -9.51 4.01 10.59
N GLU A 146 -8.41 4.70 10.95
CA GLU A 146 -7.35 4.09 11.76
C GLU A 146 -7.78 3.73 13.18
N THR A 147 -8.73 4.47 13.77
CA THR A 147 -9.23 4.19 15.12
C THR A 147 -10.17 2.98 15.14
N LEU A 148 -10.97 2.79 14.08
CA LEU A 148 -11.96 1.71 13.99
C LEU A 148 -11.44 0.46 13.26
N ALA A 149 -10.30 0.55 12.60
CA ALA A 149 -9.76 -0.52 11.76
C ALA A 149 -9.46 -1.81 12.53
N ASP A 150 -9.73 -2.93 11.89
CA ASP A 150 -9.33 -4.25 12.36
C ASP A 150 -7.83 -4.32 12.66
N LYS A 151 -7.44 -4.95 13.78
CA LYS A 151 -6.03 -5.06 14.20
C LYS A 151 -5.23 -5.94 13.25
N GLY A 152 -5.87 -6.91 12.61
CA GLY A 152 -5.32 -7.81 11.59
C GLY A 152 -5.27 -7.23 10.19
N SER A 153 -5.66 -5.95 9.97
CA SER A 153 -5.64 -5.27 8.68
C SER A 153 -4.36 -4.44 8.50
N TYR A 154 -3.69 -4.57 7.34
CA TYR A 154 -2.36 -3.96 7.08
C TYR A 154 -2.29 -3.16 5.78
N GLY A 155 -3.08 -3.49 4.75
CA GLY A 155 -3.04 -2.83 3.45
C GLY A 155 -3.54 -1.38 3.51
N PHE A 156 -2.90 -0.49 2.76
CA PHE A 156 -3.27 0.94 2.64
C PHE A 156 -3.30 1.75 3.95
N ARG A 157 -2.90 1.18 5.06
CA ARG A 157 -2.86 1.84 6.37
C ARG A 157 -1.51 2.47 6.64
N GLN A 158 -1.53 3.60 7.35
CA GLN A 158 -0.31 4.30 7.74
C GLN A 158 0.57 3.44 8.67
N LEU A 159 1.88 3.49 8.46
CA LEU A 159 2.91 2.79 9.24
C LEU A 159 2.86 1.26 9.18
N ARG A 160 1.93 0.67 8.46
CA ARG A 160 1.80 -0.77 8.23
C ARG A 160 2.26 -1.14 6.83
N GLY A 161 2.67 -2.38 6.63
CA GLY A 161 3.11 -2.87 5.33
C GLY A 161 3.00 -4.38 5.17
N CYS A 162 3.33 -4.88 3.97
CA CYS A 162 3.30 -6.31 3.65
C CYS A 162 4.08 -7.16 4.66
N HIS A 163 5.23 -6.66 5.15
CA HIS A 163 6.05 -7.39 6.09
C HIS A 163 5.38 -7.56 7.47
N ASP A 164 4.51 -6.61 7.87
CA ASP A 164 3.74 -6.75 9.11
C ASP A 164 2.70 -7.88 8.96
N ALA A 165 2.02 -7.97 7.82
CA ALA A 165 1.07 -9.05 7.54
C ALA A 165 1.77 -10.43 7.49
N LEU A 166 2.92 -10.51 6.81
CA LEU A 166 3.72 -11.75 6.71
C LEU A 166 4.27 -12.20 8.07
N GLU A 167 4.76 -11.28 8.89
CA GLU A 167 5.24 -11.60 10.24
C GLU A 167 4.07 -12.02 11.15
N ARG A 168 2.88 -11.46 10.94
CA ARG A 168 1.67 -11.89 11.64
C ARG A 168 1.29 -13.33 11.29
N CYS A 169 1.34 -13.70 10.00
CA CYS A 169 1.17 -15.08 9.57
C CYS A 169 2.18 -16.00 10.26
N PHE A 170 3.47 -15.60 10.28
CA PHE A 170 4.52 -16.37 10.93
C PHE A 170 4.21 -16.61 12.42
N ILE A 171 3.82 -15.58 13.15
CA ILE A 171 3.51 -15.67 14.59
C ILE A 171 2.35 -16.62 14.87
N HIS A 172 1.30 -16.61 14.02
CA HIS A 172 0.10 -17.43 14.23
C HIS A 172 0.23 -18.87 13.74
N LEU A 173 1.29 -19.19 12.97
CA LEU A 173 1.47 -20.53 12.37
C LEU A 173 2.74 -21.26 12.83
N SER A 174 3.65 -20.59 13.55
CA SER A 174 4.99 -21.13 13.83
C SER A 174 5.09 -22.02 15.08
N ARG A 175 4.12 -21.95 15.99
CA ARG A 175 4.14 -22.70 17.25
C ARG A 175 3.56 -24.10 17.05
N LYS A 176 3.94 -25.06 17.90
CA LYS A 176 3.47 -26.44 17.85
C LYS A 176 1.94 -26.56 17.99
N ASP A 177 1.34 -25.69 18.82
CA ASP A 177 -0.10 -25.62 19.09
C ASP A 177 -0.84 -24.59 18.20
N SER A 178 -0.21 -24.10 17.14
CA SER A 178 -0.78 -23.13 16.21
C SER A 178 -1.84 -23.75 15.29
N ALA A 179 -2.56 -22.91 14.55
CA ALA A 179 -3.46 -23.33 13.50
C ALA A 179 -2.72 -24.13 12.41
N SER A 180 -3.39 -25.13 11.85
CA SER A 180 -2.86 -25.99 10.79
C SER A 180 -3.53 -25.79 9.44
N TRP A 181 -4.70 -25.16 9.41
CA TRP A 181 -5.46 -24.91 8.20
C TRP A 181 -5.60 -23.42 7.92
N ILE A 182 -5.60 -23.06 6.65
CA ILE A 182 -5.63 -21.68 6.18
C ILE A 182 -6.66 -21.56 5.06
N LEU A 183 -7.53 -20.57 5.16
CA LEU A 183 -8.38 -20.09 4.08
C LEU A 183 -7.67 -18.88 3.45
N GLU A 184 -7.24 -19.00 2.21
CA GLU A 184 -6.76 -17.91 1.36
C GLU A 184 -7.97 -17.29 0.65
N GLY A 185 -8.27 -16.02 0.90
CA GLY A 185 -9.42 -15.34 0.34
C GLY A 185 -9.03 -14.18 -0.56
N ASP A 186 -9.66 -14.09 -1.74
CA ASP A 186 -9.56 -12.97 -2.68
C ASP A 186 -10.97 -12.45 -2.97
N ILE A 187 -11.17 -11.14 -2.99
CA ILE A 187 -12.46 -10.52 -3.25
C ILE A 187 -12.57 -10.18 -4.73
N LYS A 188 -13.60 -10.69 -5.40
CA LYS A 188 -13.84 -10.46 -6.84
C LYS A 188 -14.09 -8.98 -7.11
N GLY A 189 -13.16 -8.31 -7.82
CA GLY A 189 -13.34 -6.93 -8.25
C GLY A 189 -13.64 -5.96 -7.09
N CYS A 190 -12.97 -6.09 -5.94
CA CYS A 190 -13.31 -5.37 -4.71
C CYS A 190 -13.61 -3.88 -4.94
N PHE A 191 -12.72 -3.15 -5.64
CA PHE A 191 -12.93 -1.72 -5.91
C PHE A 191 -14.07 -1.43 -6.88
N ASP A 192 -14.41 -2.36 -7.73
CA ASP A 192 -15.37 -2.17 -8.81
C ASP A 192 -16.81 -2.53 -8.39
N ASN A 193 -16.98 -3.26 -7.27
CA ASN A 193 -18.26 -3.84 -6.87
C ASN A 193 -18.80 -3.34 -5.51
N ILE A 194 -18.09 -2.48 -4.78
CA ILE A 194 -18.57 -1.96 -3.48
C ILE A 194 -19.91 -1.24 -3.69
N SER A 195 -20.93 -1.60 -2.90
CA SER A 195 -22.24 -0.95 -2.92
C SER A 195 -22.14 0.54 -2.61
N HIS A 196 -22.63 1.39 -3.51
CA HIS A 196 -22.72 2.84 -3.27
C HIS A 196 -23.63 3.16 -2.10
N GLN A 197 -24.75 2.43 -1.99
CA GLN A 197 -25.71 2.60 -0.89
C GLN A 197 -25.02 2.34 0.45
N TRP A 198 -24.30 1.21 0.57
CA TRP A 198 -23.60 0.87 1.78
C TRP A 198 -22.57 1.97 2.17
N LEU A 199 -21.79 2.46 1.20
CA LEU A 199 -20.80 3.54 1.45
C LEU A 199 -21.48 4.81 1.97
N ILE A 200 -22.58 5.23 1.35
CA ILE A 200 -23.32 6.44 1.73
C ILE A 200 -23.89 6.34 3.15
N GLU A 201 -24.36 5.16 3.54
CA GLU A 201 -24.93 4.95 4.87
C GLU A 201 -23.86 4.84 5.96
N ASN A 202 -22.77 4.12 5.69
CA ASN A 202 -21.84 3.68 6.74
C ASN A 202 -20.58 4.55 6.85
N ILE A 203 -20.19 5.29 5.81
CA ILE A 203 -18.96 6.10 5.89
C ILE A 203 -19.25 7.49 6.47
N PRO A 204 -18.59 7.90 7.58
CA PRO A 204 -18.86 9.16 8.27
C PRO A 204 -18.19 10.36 7.56
N MET A 205 -18.71 10.75 6.40
CA MET A 205 -18.29 11.93 5.67
C MET A 205 -19.49 12.65 5.01
N ASP A 206 -19.25 13.77 4.35
CA ASP A 206 -20.28 14.49 3.62
C ASP A 206 -20.87 13.61 2.52
N LYS A 207 -22.14 13.22 2.70
CA LYS A 207 -22.86 12.29 1.80
C LYS A 207 -23.01 12.85 0.39
N LYS A 208 -23.30 14.18 0.25
CA LYS A 208 -23.46 14.80 -1.08
C LYS A 208 -22.15 14.78 -1.88
N ILE A 209 -21.02 15.06 -1.23
CA ILE A 209 -19.70 15.00 -1.86
C ILE A 209 -19.36 13.56 -2.26
N MET A 210 -19.61 12.59 -1.38
CA MET A 210 -19.36 11.18 -1.67
C MET A 210 -20.19 10.70 -2.86
N GLN A 211 -21.51 11.00 -2.88
CA GLN A 211 -22.39 10.65 -4.00
C GLN A 211 -21.87 11.20 -5.34
N GLN A 212 -21.38 12.45 -5.35
CA GLN A 212 -20.82 13.03 -6.57
C GLN A 212 -19.60 12.26 -7.07
N TRP A 213 -18.68 11.82 -6.19
CA TRP A 213 -17.53 11.03 -6.61
C TRP A 213 -17.90 9.64 -7.10
N LEU A 214 -18.85 8.99 -6.43
CA LEU A 214 -19.30 7.64 -6.78
C LEU A 214 -20.05 7.64 -8.12
N ARG A 215 -20.87 8.66 -8.38
CA ARG A 215 -21.69 8.80 -9.59
C ARG A 215 -21.06 9.65 -10.69
N ALA A 216 -19.79 10.04 -10.55
CA ALA A 216 -19.12 10.91 -11.52
C ALA A 216 -19.01 10.31 -12.93
N GLY A 217 -19.13 8.99 -13.07
CA GLY A 217 -18.94 8.27 -14.33
C GLY A 217 -17.48 8.33 -14.82
N PHE A 218 -17.24 7.79 -16.01
CA PHE A 218 -15.95 7.87 -16.64
C PHE A 218 -16.06 8.14 -18.15
N MET A 219 -15.04 8.84 -18.67
CA MET A 219 -14.89 9.13 -20.09
C MET A 219 -13.96 8.11 -20.74
N GLU A 220 -14.46 7.44 -21.77
CA GLU A 220 -13.70 6.56 -22.63
C GLU A 220 -14.04 6.83 -24.09
N ASN A 221 -13.06 7.00 -24.94
CA ASN A 221 -13.23 7.33 -26.36
C ASN A 221 -14.21 8.50 -26.60
N LYS A 222 -14.12 9.54 -25.75
CA LYS A 222 -15.00 10.74 -25.74
C LYS A 222 -16.46 10.46 -25.41
N ARG A 223 -16.83 9.26 -24.96
CA ARG A 223 -18.17 8.91 -24.48
C ARG A 223 -18.18 8.84 -22.95
N LEU A 224 -19.29 9.28 -22.34
CA LEU A 224 -19.52 9.20 -20.90
C LEU A 224 -20.23 7.88 -20.57
N PHE A 225 -19.68 7.16 -19.59
CA PHE A 225 -20.28 5.93 -19.05
C PHE A 225 -20.63 6.17 -17.58
N PRO A 226 -21.82 5.81 -17.12
CA PRO A 226 -22.22 5.91 -15.72
C PRO A 226 -21.44 4.91 -14.85
N THR A 227 -21.47 5.13 -13.53
CA THR A 227 -20.98 4.19 -12.51
C THR A 227 -22.05 4.00 -11.44
N ASP A 228 -22.55 2.76 -11.32
CA ASP A 228 -23.65 2.42 -10.42
C ASP A 228 -23.15 1.73 -9.14
N GLN A 229 -21.91 1.23 -9.17
CA GLN A 229 -21.25 0.58 -8.04
C GLN A 229 -19.73 0.78 -8.09
N GLY A 230 -19.07 0.47 -6.99
CA GLY A 230 -17.63 0.53 -6.88
C GLY A 230 -17.07 1.91 -6.53
N THR A 231 -15.77 1.95 -6.32
CA THR A 231 -14.99 3.18 -6.11
C THR A 231 -13.90 3.30 -7.16
N PRO A 232 -13.58 4.53 -7.63
CA PRO A 232 -12.62 4.70 -8.72
C PRO A 232 -11.24 4.10 -8.40
N GLN A 233 -10.79 3.12 -9.18
CA GLN A 233 -9.40 2.66 -9.10
C GLN A 233 -8.45 3.77 -9.60
N GLY A 234 -7.91 4.57 -8.67
CA GLY A 234 -7.07 5.73 -8.96
C GLY A 234 -7.45 6.99 -8.17
N GLY A 235 -8.59 6.98 -7.50
CA GLY A 235 -8.96 8.00 -6.50
C GLY A 235 -8.05 7.94 -5.27
N ILE A 236 -7.76 9.11 -4.68
CA ILE A 236 -6.90 9.19 -3.49
C ILE A 236 -7.60 8.61 -2.26
N ILE A 237 -8.91 8.75 -2.17
CA ILE A 237 -9.73 8.30 -1.03
C ILE A 237 -10.13 6.82 -1.13
N SER A 238 -10.20 6.26 -2.35
CA SER A 238 -10.74 4.92 -2.60
C SER A 238 -10.09 3.80 -1.78
N PRO A 239 -8.75 3.78 -1.54
CA PRO A 239 -8.14 2.75 -0.69
C PRO A 239 -8.65 2.77 0.76
N THR A 240 -8.94 3.97 1.29
CA THR A 240 -9.48 4.11 2.66
C THR A 240 -10.95 3.71 2.70
N LEU A 241 -11.74 4.06 1.69
CA LEU A 241 -13.14 3.61 1.57
C LEU A 241 -13.21 2.08 1.50
N ALA A 242 -12.40 1.45 0.67
CA ALA A 242 -12.32 -0.01 0.58
C ALA A 242 -11.90 -0.66 1.92
N ASN A 243 -10.94 -0.09 2.64
CA ASN A 243 -10.58 -0.59 3.96
C ASN A 243 -11.74 -0.47 4.94
N MET A 244 -12.41 0.70 5.02
CA MET A 244 -13.56 0.89 5.91
C MET A 244 -14.74 -0.03 5.57
N THR A 245 -14.91 -0.38 4.27
CA THR A 245 -15.91 -1.37 3.84
C THR A 245 -15.59 -2.77 4.38
N LEU A 246 -14.31 -3.12 4.46
CA LEU A 246 -13.86 -4.45 4.90
C LEU A 246 -13.52 -4.52 6.40
N ASP A 247 -13.43 -3.38 7.08
CA ASP A 247 -13.21 -3.34 8.53
C ASP A 247 -14.47 -3.82 9.27
N GLY A 248 -14.27 -4.48 10.39
CA GLY A 248 -15.28 -5.18 11.15
C GLY A 248 -15.36 -6.68 10.85
N LEU A 249 -14.70 -7.17 9.80
CA LEU A 249 -14.61 -8.59 9.48
C LEU A 249 -13.93 -9.40 10.61
N GLU A 250 -12.84 -8.86 11.20
CA GLU A 250 -12.19 -9.48 12.37
C GLU A 250 -13.14 -9.54 13.58
N ASN A 251 -13.84 -8.45 13.86
CA ASN A 251 -14.80 -8.38 14.96
C ASN A 251 -15.99 -9.33 14.77
N MET A 252 -16.49 -9.48 13.54
CA MET A 252 -17.57 -10.42 13.23
C MET A 252 -17.13 -11.86 13.51
N LEU A 253 -15.95 -12.25 13.03
CA LEU A 253 -15.38 -13.57 13.34
C LEU A 253 -15.13 -13.76 14.83
N ASP A 254 -14.60 -12.76 15.55
CA ASP A 254 -14.38 -12.84 16.99
C ASP A 254 -15.69 -13.09 17.75
N LYS A 255 -16.76 -12.39 17.40
CA LYS A 255 -18.10 -12.59 17.99
C LYS A 255 -18.66 -13.98 17.70
N ALA A 256 -18.60 -14.44 16.44
CA ALA A 256 -19.14 -15.73 16.03
C ALA A 256 -18.45 -16.91 16.73
N PHE A 257 -17.16 -16.76 17.08
CA PHE A 257 -16.38 -17.81 17.76
C PHE A 257 -16.18 -17.54 19.26
N GLY A 258 -16.90 -16.60 19.86
CA GLY A 258 -16.82 -16.29 21.29
C GLY A 258 -15.44 -15.82 21.76
N ILE A 259 -14.67 -15.21 20.85
CA ILE A 259 -13.33 -14.71 21.15
C ILE A 259 -13.41 -13.35 21.81
N SER A 260 -12.88 -13.23 23.01
CA SER A 260 -12.78 -11.97 23.75
C SER A 260 -11.39 -11.37 23.66
N ILE A 261 -11.33 -10.04 23.68
CA ILE A 261 -10.05 -9.29 23.59
C ILE A 261 -9.82 -8.61 24.94
N ARG A 262 -8.69 -8.92 25.59
CA ARG A 262 -8.26 -8.25 26.82
C ARG A 262 -7.85 -6.78 26.56
N PRO A 263 -7.76 -5.92 27.60
CA PRO A 263 -7.25 -4.55 27.46
C PRO A 263 -5.84 -4.47 26.88
N ASP A 264 -4.98 -5.46 27.16
CA ASP A 264 -3.63 -5.62 26.59
C ASP A 264 -3.63 -6.01 25.10
N GLY A 265 -4.79 -6.31 24.52
CA GLY A 265 -4.96 -6.73 23.15
C GLY A 265 -4.80 -8.24 22.92
N CYS A 266 -4.55 -9.02 23.97
CA CYS A 266 -4.50 -10.48 23.86
C CYS A 266 -5.89 -11.09 23.66
N ARG A 267 -5.99 -12.10 22.79
CA ARG A 267 -7.24 -12.83 22.49
C ARG A 267 -7.40 -13.99 23.45
N LYS A 268 -8.54 -14.05 24.15
CA LYS A 268 -8.96 -15.17 25.00
C LYS A 268 -10.00 -16.03 24.28
N ASN A 269 -10.15 -17.25 24.74
CA ASN A 269 -11.16 -18.21 24.29
C ASN A 269 -11.09 -18.57 22.79
N ASN A 270 -9.96 -18.34 22.13
CA ASN A 270 -9.76 -18.71 20.73
C ASN A 270 -9.39 -20.20 20.60
N LYS A 271 -10.32 -21.10 20.96
CA LYS A 271 -10.15 -22.55 20.91
C LYS A 271 -9.86 -23.04 19.50
N HIS A 272 -10.49 -22.43 18.48
CA HIS A 272 -10.37 -22.80 17.08
C HIS A 272 -9.21 -22.13 16.33
N LYS A 273 -8.38 -21.31 17.03
CA LYS A 273 -7.21 -20.62 16.46
C LYS A 273 -7.58 -19.72 15.25
N ILE A 274 -8.75 -19.09 15.32
CA ILE A 274 -9.22 -18.19 14.27
C ILE A 274 -8.47 -16.86 14.33
N HIS A 275 -7.75 -16.51 13.26
CA HIS A 275 -7.08 -15.21 13.12
C HIS A 275 -7.23 -14.71 11.70
N LEU A 276 -7.72 -13.49 11.54
CA LEU A 276 -7.76 -12.77 10.28
C LEU A 276 -6.45 -12.00 10.06
N ILE A 277 -5.84 -12.14 8.90
CA ILE A 277 -4.69 -11.35 8.45
C ILE A 277 -5.04 -10.80 7.05
N ARG A 278 -5.31 -9.49 6.96
CA ARG A 278 -5.80 -8.86 5.73
C ARG A 278 -4.83 -7.81 5.20
N TYR A 279 -4.60 -7.83 3.91
CA TYR A 279 -3.84 -6.81 3.18
C TYR A 279 -4.67 -6.29 2.00
N ALA A 280 -5.44 -5.25 2.21
CA ALA A 280 -6.45 -4.73 1.27
C ALA A 280 -7.54 -5.79 0.98
N ASP A 281 -7.65 -6.22 -0.27
CA ASP A 281 -8.56 -7.25 -0.77
C ASP A 281 -8.02 -8.69 -0.59
N ASP A 282 -6.71 -8.87 -0.46
CA ASP A 282 -6.10 -10.18 -0.14
C ASP A 282 -6.17 -10.45 1.37
N PHE A 283 -6.66 -11.60 1.79
CA PHE A 283 -6.68 -11.97 3.20
C PHE A 283 -6.48 -13.46 3.44
N VAL A 284 -6.11 -13.78 4.66
CA VAL A 284 -5.90 -15.15 5.14
C VAL A 284 -6.63 -15.30 6.48
N VAL A 285 -7.38 -16.39 6.63
CA VAL A 285 -7.97 -16.80 7.92
C VAL A 285 -7.39 -18.14 8.32
N THR A 286 -6.91 -18.23 9.56
CA THR A 286 -6.35 -19.48 10.11
C THR A 286 -7.39 -20.23 10.93
N ALA A 287 -7.30 -21.56 11.00
CA ALA A 287 -8.07 -22.40 11.91
C ALA A 287 -7.33 -23.70 12.26
N ASN A 288 -7.81 -24.40 13.27
CA ASN A 288 -7.30 -25.72 13.65
C ASN A 288 -7.89 -26.87 12.82
N SER A 289 -9.03 -26.71 12.13
CA SER A 289 -9.61 -27.73 11.26
C SER A 289 -10.12 -27.14 9.94
N LYS A 290 -10.23 -28.01 8.91
CA LYS A 290 -10.70 -27.69 7.58
C LYS A 290 -12.20 -27.40 7.60
N GLU A 291 -12.95 -28.21 8.31
CA GLU A 291 -14.40 -28.16 8.41
C GLU A 291 -14.91 -26.84 9.00
N ILE A 292 -14.18 -26.30 9.97
CA ILE A 292 -14.49 -24.99 10.55
C ILE A 292 -14.35 -23.88 9.51
N LEU A 293 -13.31 -23.95 8.67
CA LEU A 293 -13.11 -22.98 7.60
C LEU A 293 -14.18 -23.10 6.51
N GLU A 294 -14.55 -24.34 6.12
CA GLU A 294 -15.55 -24.60 5.07
C GLU A 294 -16.97 -24.27 5.53
N ASN A 295 -17.37 -24.79 6.70
CA ASN A 295 -18.78 -24.81 7.11
C ASN A 295 -19.17 -23.63 7.99
N LYS A 296 -18.20 -22.90 8.60
CA LYS A 296 -18.50 -21.77 9.49
C LYS A 296 -17.86 -20.47 9.01
N VAL A 297 -16.53 -20.45 8.83
CA VAL A 297 -15.80 -19.22 8.51
C VAL A 297 -16.14 -18.68 7.12
N LYS A 298 -16.12 -19.54 6.11
CA LYS A 298 -16.40 -19.13 4.71
C LYS A 298 -17.82 -18.58 4.54
N PRO A 299 -18.89 -19.22 5.01
CA PRO A 299 -20.25 -18.67 4.91
C PRO A 299 -20.40 -17.30 5.63
N LEU A 300 -19.84 -17.14 6.82
CA LEU A 300 -19.85 -15.86 7.55
C LEU A 300 -19.17 -14.74 6.76
N ILE A 301 -18.04 -15.05 6.10
CA ILE A 301 -17.34 -14.08 5.25
C ILE A 301 -18.18 -13.74 4.02
N GLU A 302 -18.81 -14.72 3.39
CA GLU A 302 -19.70 -14.52 2.22
C GLU A 302 -20.89 -13.62 2.58
N GLU A 303 -21.54 -13.84 3.71
CA GLU A 303 -22.62 -13.00 4.24
C GLU A 303 -22.14 -11.57 4.52
N PHE A 304 -20.99 -11.43 5.20
CA PHE A 304 -20.40 -10.12 5.49
C PHE A 304 -20.09 -9.33 4.22
N LEU A 305 -19.59 -9.99 3.18
CA LEU A 305 -19.27 -9.38 1.89
C LEU A 305 -20.52 -9.05 1.09
N ALA A 306 -21.51 -9.95 1.07
CA ALA A 306 -22.78 -9.77 0.35
C ALA A 306 -23.51 -8.50 0.80
N ALA A 307 -23.59 -8.23 2.11
CA ALA A 307 -24.16 -7.00 2.68
C ALA A 307 -23.49 -5.71 2.17
N ARG A 308 -22.30 -5.82 1.57
CA ARG A 308 -21.49 -4.72 1.03
C ARG A 308 -21.42 -4.70 -0.50
N GLY A 309 -22.20 -5.58 -1.15
CA GLY A 309 -22.18 -5.76 -2.62
C GLY A 309 -20.94 -6.51 -3.13
N LEU A 310 -20.21 -7.19 -2.24
CA LEU A 310 -18.98 -7.90 -2.56
C LEU A 310 -19.15 -9.42 -2.56
N GLN A 311 -18.29 -10.11 -3.27
CA GLN A 311 -18.29 -11.57 -3.37
C GLN A 311 -16.87 -12.13 -3.27
N LEU A 312 -16.71 -13.33 -2.69
CA LEU A 312 -15.48 -14.09 -2.78
C LEU A 312 -15.19 -14.54 -4.22
N SER A 313 -13.95 -14.53 -4.62
CA SER A 313 -13.51 -15.15 -5.87
C SER A 313 -13.41 -16.65 -5.68
N GLN A 314 -14.37 -17.43 -6.23
CA GLN A 314 -14.37 -18.89 -6.11
C GLN A 314 -13.10 -19.52 -6.70
N GLU A 315 -12.58 -18.96 -7.80
CA GLU A 315 -11.36 -19.45 -8.47
C GLU A 315 -10.07 -19.28 -7.63
N LYS A 316 -10.05 -18.30 -6.73
CA LYS A 316 -8.84 -17.94 -5.97
C LYS A 316 -8.96 -18.20 -4.48
N THR A 317 -10.16 -18.51 -4.00
CA THR A 317 -10.38 -18.85 -2.59
C THR A 317 -10.09 -20.32 -2.39
N GLN A 318 -9.08 -20.61 -1.56
CA GLN A 318 -8.62 -22.00 -1.32
C GLN A 318 -8.44 -22.25 0.17
N ILE A 319 -8.70 -23.49 0.58
CA ILE A 319 -8.40 -23.97 1.93
C ILE A 319 -7.24 -24.93 1.85
N THR A 320 -6.14 -24.56 2.49
CA THR A 320 -4.85 -25.26 2.37
C THR A 320 -4.33 -25.65 3.75
N HIS A 321 -3.79 -26.87 3.89
CA HIS A 321 -3.06 -27.25 5.09
C HIS A 321 -1.65 -26.65 5.06
N VAL A 322 -1.15 -26.18 6.22
CA VAL A 322 0.12 -25.46 6.33
C VAL A 322 1.33 -26.24 5.84
N THR A 323 1.28 -27.60 5.84
CA THR A 323 2.35 -28.46 5.30
C THR A 323 2.43 -28.45 3.77
N ARG A 324 1.33 -28.19 3.07
CA ARG A 324 1.33 -27.96 1.62
C ARG A 324 1.93 -26.60 1.31
N GLY A 325 1.70 -25.62 2.19
CA GLY A 325 2.13 -24.24 2.04
C GLY A 325 1.22 -23.42 1.12
N PHE A 326 1.21 -22.12 1.34
CA PHE A 326 0.40 -21.15 0.61
C PHE A 326 1.22 -19.93 0.24
N ASP A 327 0.76 -19.21 -0.78
CA ASP A 327 1.41 -18.00 -1.28
C ASP A 327 0.64 -16.75 -0.84
N PHE A 328 1.25 -15.92 -0.01
CA PHE A 328 0.67 -14.65 0.44
C PHE A 328 1.65 -13.50 0.22
N LEU A 329 1.19 -12.43 -0.43
CA LEU A 329 1.97 -11.22 -0.72
C LEU A 329 3.35 -11.52 -1.36
N GLY A 330 3.39 -12.47 -2.29
CA GLY A 330 4.61 -12.85 -3.01
C GLY A 330 5.63 -13.67 -2.20
N GLN A 331 5.20 -14.20 -1.06
CA GLN A 331 5.96 -15.11 -0.21
C GLN A 331 5.20 -16.43 -0.09
N ASN A 332 5.93 -17.55 -0.13
CA ASN A 332 5.42 -18.87 0.21
C ASN A 332 5.67 -19.14 1.70
N ILE A 333 4.63 -19.47 2.44
CA ILE A 333 4.66 -19.83 3.87
C ILE A 333 4.33 -21.30 3.97
N ARG A 334 5.25 -22.09 4.54
CA ARG A 334 5.09 -23.55 4.60
C ARG A 334 5.71 -24.13 5.86
N MET A 335 5.00 -25.09 6.46
CA MET A 335 5.51 -25.94 7.54
C MET A 335 6.28 -27.10 6.96
N TYR A 336 7.50 -27.28 7.40
CA TYR A 336 8.38 -28.40 7.03
C TYR A 336 8.50 -29.39 8.19
N ALA A 337 9.18 -30.51 7.95
CA ALA A 337 9.49 -31.50 8.97
C ALA A 337 10.08 -30.88 10.25
N LYS A 338 9.90 -31.49 11.40
CA LYS A 338 10.29 -31.00 12.73
C LYS A 338 9.62 -29.69 13.11
N ASN A 339 8.37 -29.45 12.65
CA ASN A 339 7.56 -28.27 12.93
C ASN A 339 8.27 -26.92 12.63
N LYS A 340 9.05 -26.88 11.55
CA LYS A 340 9.79 -25.69 11.15
C LYS A 340 9.02 -24.90 10.10
N LEU A 341 8.35 -23.83 10.51
CA LEU A 341 7.72 -22.91 9.57
C LEU A 341 8.76 -22.03 8.87
N LEU A 342 8.74 -22.02 7.55
CA LEU A 342 9.62 -21.17 6.74
C LEU A 342 8.80 -20.27 5.81
N THR A 343 9.21 -19.02 5.76
CA THR A 343 8.73 -18.05 4.77
C THR A 343 9.82 -17.89 3.71
N ARG A 344 9.47 -18.06 2.44
CA ARG A 344 10.39 -17.94 1.29
C ARG A 344 9.76 -17.12 0.17
N PRO A 345 10.53 -16.48 -0.72
CA PRO A 345 9.97 -15.90 -1.94
C PRO A 345 9.16 -16.94 -2.73
N SER A 346 7.96 -16.57 -3.18
CA SER A 346 7.11 -17.45 -3.98
C SER A 346 7.74 -17.79 -5.34
N LYS A 347 7.37 -18.93 -5.93
CA LYS A 347 7.85 -19.33 -7.26
C LYS A 347 7.54 -18.27 -8.32
N GLU A 348 6.34 -17.67 -8.24
CA GLU A 348 5.92 -16.61 -9.16
C GLU A 348 6.75 -15.34 -8.99
N SER A 349 7.04 -14.93 -7.75
CA SER A 349 7.90 -13.76 -7.47
C SER A 349 9.31 -13.96 -8.03
N ILE A 350 9.89 -15.16 -7.88
CA ILE A 350 11.20 -15.49 -8.44
C ILE A 350 11.18 -15.45 -9.97
N LYS A 351 10.18 -16.09 -10.62
CA LYS A 351 10.01 -16.07 -12.08
C LYS A 351 9.87 -14.63 -12.61
N SER A 352 9.09 -13.79 -11.89
CA SER A 352 8.87 -12.39 -12.26
C SER A 352 10.16 -11.56 -12.22
N VAL A 353 11.00 -11.70 -11.17
CA VAL A 353 12.26 -10.95 -11.08
C VAL A 353 13.27 -11.41 -12.13
N ILE A 354 13.37 -12.71 -12.39
CA ILE A 354 14.23 -13.25 -13.47
C ILE A 354 13.84 -12.65 -14.82
N GLY A 355 12.53 -12.66 -15.13
CA GLY A 355 12.02 -12.05 -16.36
C GLY A 355 12.35 -10.55 -16.49
N LYS A 356 12.20 -9.79 -15.39
CA LYS A 356 12.56 -8.37 -15.35
C LYS A 356 14.05 -8.13 -15.58
N LEU A 357 14.91 -8.91 -14.92
CA LEU A 357 16.37 -8.79 -15.08
C LEU A 357 16.80 -9.10 -16.52
N LYS A 358 16.27 -10.19 -17.10
CA LYS A 358 16.49 -10.56 -18.51
C LYS A 358 15.99 -9.45 -19.44
N GLY A 359 14.79 -8.93 -19.23
CA GLY A 359 14.21 -7.85 -20.05
C GLY A 359 15.05 -6.57 -20.04
N ILE A 360 15.60 -6.19 -18.87
CA ILE A 360 16.50 -5.04 -18.75
C ILE A 360 17.78 -5.30 -19.57
N THR A 361 18.39 -6.47 -19.45
CA THR A 361 19.62 -6.81 -20.20
C THR A 361 19.39 -6.77 -21.70
N VAL A 362 18.24 -7.27 -22.16
CA VAL A 362 17.85 -7.24 -23.59
C VAL A 362 17.61 -5.81 -24.08
N LYS A 363 16.86 -5.00 -23.30
CA LYS A 363 16.54 -3.61 -23.65
C LYS A 363 17.79 -2.72 -23.74
N HIS A 364 18.80 -3.02 -22.97
CA HIS A 364 20.05 -2.24 -22.89
C HIS A 364 21.23 -2.87 -23.62
N ARG A 365 20.98 -3.63 -24.72
CA ARG A 365 22.06 -4.25 -25.51
C ARG A 365 23.08 -3.25 -26.04
N GLY A 366 22.62 -2.10 -26.56
CA GLY A 366 23.47 -1.02 -27.08
C GLY A 366 23.88 0.02 -26.04
N SER A 367 23.41 -0.07 -24.78
CA SER A 367 23.69 0.96 -23.78
C SER A 367 25.09 0.82 -23.17
N GLN A 368 25.63 1.91 -22.61
CA GLN A 368 26.84 1.87 -21.76
C GLN A 368 26.62 0.96 -20.54
N ALA A 369 27.69 0.29 -20.08
CA ALA A 369 27.64 -0.60 -18.92
C ALA A 369 27.06 0.09 -17.66
N ALA A 370 27.43 1.35 -17.42
CA ALA A 370 26.91 2.12 -16.28
C ALA A 370 25.38 2.30 -16.30
N VAL A 371 24.80 2.51 -17.46
CA VAL A 371 23.33 2.64 -17.63
C VAL A 371 22.64 1.31 -17.35
N LEU A 372 23.18 0.21 -17.88
CA LEU A 372 22.68 -1.15 -17.61
C LEU A 372 22.73 -1.47 -16.12
N ILE A 373 23.89 -1.26 -15.46
CA ILE A 373 24.09 -1.51 -14.03
C ILE A 373 23.11 -0.68 -13.18
N ARG A 374 22.92 0.60 -13.50
CA ARG A 374 21.98 1.46 -12.77
C ARG A 374 20.54 0.90 -12.81
N ASN A 375 20.10 0.39 -13.93
CA ASN A 375 18.75 -0.17 -14.08
C ASN A 375 18.62 -1.54 -13.39
N LEU A 376 19.62 -2.42 -13.51
CA LEU A 376 19.66 -3.68 -12.78
C LEU A 376 19.71 -3.47 -11.26
N ASN A 377 20.53 -2.56 -10.78
CA ASN A 377 20.65 -2.26 -9.35
C ASN A 377 19.34 -1.79 -8.70
N ARG A 378 18.48 -1.08 -9.45
CA ARG A 378 17.15 -0.70 -8.96
C ARG A 378 16.28 -1.93 -8.68
N VAL A 379 16.28 -2.90 -9.59
CA VAL A 379 15.50 -4.14 -9.42
C VAL A 379 16.10 -5.02 -8.34
N ILE A 380 17.42 -5.22 -8.36
CA ILE A 380 18.15 -6.02 -7.37
C ILE A 380 17.89 -5.48 -5.97
N THR A 381 18.08 -4.18 -5.75
CA THR A 381 17.90 -3.53 -4.45
C THR A 381 16.44 -3.59 -4.00
N GLY A 382 15.49 -3.29 -4.87
CA GLY A 382 14.07 -3.32 -4.53
C GLY A 382 13.59 -4.71 -4.11
N TRP A 383 13.92 -5.72 -4.92
CA TRP A 383 13.51 -7.09 -4.67
C TRP A 383 14.21 -7.71 -3.46
N ALA A 384 15.53 -7.49 -3.31
CA ALA A 384 16.28 -7.96 -2.15
C ALA A 384 15.78 -7.34 -0.84
N ASN A 385 15.51 -6.03 -0.81
CA ASN A 385 14.95 -5.36 0.36
C ASN A 385 13.56 -5.88 0.74
N TYR A 386 12.74 -6.26 -0.25
CA TYR A 386 11.44 -6.88 0.01
C TYR A 386 11.58 -8.27 0.63
N HIS A 387 12.47 -9.09 0.10
CA HIS A 387 12.62 -10.49 0.50
C HIS A 387 13.68 -10.77 1.59
N LYS A 388 14.44 -9.77 2.04
CA LYS A 388 15.45 -9.93 3.11
C LYS A 388 14.87 -10.32 4.46
N HIS A 389 13.54 -10.23 4.64
CA HIS A 389 12.83 -10.63 5.87
C HIS A 389 12.37 -12.10 5.84
N ALA A 390 12.67 -12.82 4.78
CA ALA A 390 12.35 -14.22 4.58
C ALA A 390 13.61 -15.10 4.45
N CYS A 391 13.47 -16.41 4.45
CA CYS A 391 14.56 -17.37 4.24
C CYS A 391 15.05 -17.37 2.78
N SER A 392 15.66 -16.27 2.33
CA SER A 392 15.94 -15.98 0.92
C SER A 392 17.37 -16.21 0.50
N LYS A 393 18.32 -16.55 1.40
CA LYS A 393 19.76 -16.56 1.10
C LYS A 393 20.15 -17.47 -0.07
N LYS A 394 19.65 -18.72 -0.07
CA LYS A 394 19.88 -19.67 -1.18
C LYS A 394 19.31 -19.15 -2.52
N ILE A 395 18.17 -18.45 -2.47
CA ILE A 395 17.52 -17.86 -3.64
C ILE A 395 18.33 -16.66 -4.13
N PHE A 396 18.84 -15.81 -3.23
CA PHE A 396 19.72 -14.70 -3.56
C PHE A 396 20.95 -15.17 -4.33
N SER A 397 21.63 -16.20 -3.85
CA SER A 397 22.80 -16.78 -4.53
C SER A 397 22.43 -17.39 -5.91
N LYS A 398 21.25 -18.00 -6.04
CA LYS A 398 20.75 -18.49 -7.35
C LYS A 398 20.50 -17.33 -8.31
N LEU A 399 19.90 -16.23 -7.85
CA LEU A 399 19.64 -15.05 -8.67
C LEU A 399 20.94 -14.36 -9.11
N ASP A 400 21.95 -14.29 -8.24
CA ASP A 400 23.26 -13.74 -8.60
C ASP A 400 23.91 -14.53 -9.73
N ARG A 401 23.83 -15.87 -9.72
CA ARG A 401 24.32 -16.70 -10.83
C ARG A 401 23.59 -16.41 -12.14
N ILE A 402 22.26 -16.19 -12.07
CA ILE A 402 21.45 -15.86 -13.26
C ILE A 402 21.83 -14.45 -13.79
N VAL A 403 21.99 -13.47 -12.90
CA VAL A 403 22.42 -12.12 -13.26
C VAL A 403 23.80 -12.17 -13.92
N TRP A 404 24.74 -12.90 -13.29
CA TRP A 404 26.09 -13.05 -13.84
C TRP A 404 26.08 -13.64 -15.25
N ARG A 405 25.31 -14.71 -15.49
CA ARG A 405 25.17 -15.32 -16.82
C ARG A 405 24.60 -14.32 -17.84
N ASN A 406 23.58 -13.55 -17.47
CA ASN A 406 22.98 -12.54 -18.33
C ASN A 406 23.98 -11.41 -18.67
N ILE A 407 24.77 -10.98 -17.70
CA ILE A 407 25.83 -9.97 -17.90
C ILE A 407 26.92 -10.53 -18.80
N TRP A 408 27.40 -11.74 -18.55
CA TRP A 408 28.42 -12.39 -19.35
C TRP A 408 27.99 -12.51 -20.84
N ASN A 409 26.77 -12.94 -21.09
CA ASN A 409 26.21 -12.98 -22.43
C ASN A 409 26.08 -11.60 -23.08
N TRP A 410 25.74 -10.56 -22.29
CA TRP A 410 25.67 -9.19 -22.76
C TRP A 410 27.08 -8.66 -23.13
N VAL A 411 28.06 -8.92 -22.33
CA VAL A 411 29.45 -8.52 -22.54
C VAL A 411 30.04 -9.21 -23.80
N ARG A 412 29.88 -10.53 -23.91
CA ARG A 412 30.41 -11.27 -25.08
C ARG A 412 29.81 -10.83 -26.40
N ARG A 413 28.51 -10.54 -26.43
CA ARG A 413 27.86 -10.02 -27.65
C ARG A 413 28.34 -8.63 -28.04
N ARG A 414 28.78 -7.84 -27.11
CA ARG A 414 29.25 -6.47 -27.34
C ARG A 414 30.72 -6.42 -27.73
N HIS A 415 31.48 -7.38 -27.27
CA HIS A 415 32.94 -7.46 -27.43
C HIS A 415 33.33 -8.81 -28.03
N ASN A 416 32.67 -9.19 -29.11
CA ASN A 416 32.87 -10.49 -29.77
C ASN A 416 34.31 -10.70 -30.29
N ASN A 417 35.01 -9.61 -30.64
CA ASN A 417 36.38 -9.63 -31.17
C ASN A 417 37.46 -9.57 -30.06
N LEU A 418 37.04 -9.52 -28.75
CA LEU A 418 38.01 -9.46 -27.67
C LEU A 418 38.14 -10.79 -26.95
N GLY A 419 39.37 -11.20 -26.68
CA GLY A 419 39.67 -12.36 -25.85
C GLY A 419 39.21 -12.19 -24.42
N TYR A 420 38.97 -13.31 -23.74
CA TYR A 420 38.45 -13.36 -22.37
C TYR A 420 39.22 -12.48 -21.38
N LYS A 421 40.58 -12.55 -21.35
CA LYS A 421 41.41 -11.76 -20.44
C LYS A 421 41.19 -10.24 -20.64
N LYS A 422 41.10 -9.79 -21.88
CA LYS A 422 40.89 -8.38 -22.23
C LYS A 422 39.48 -7.88 -21.85
N ILE A 423 38.46 -8.72 -22.01
CA ILE A 423 37.09 -8.43 -21.54
C ILE A 423 37.07 -8.25 -20.03
N VAL A 424 37.68 -9.15 -19.27
CA VAL A 424 37.72 -9.10 -17.81
C VAL A 424 38.43 -7.83 -17.33
N SER A 425 39.57 -7.46 -17.90
CA SER A 425 40.31 -6.22 -17.52
C SER A 425 39.51 -4.95 -17.79
N LEU A 426 38.70 -4.91 -18.85
CA LEU A 426 37.93 -3.72 -19.24
C LEU A 426 36.65 -3.51 -18.40
N LEU A 427 35.94 -4.58 -18.03
CA LEU A 427 34.58 -4.49 -17.51
C LEU A 427 34.39 -5.09 -16.12
N PHE A 428 35.44 -5.74 -15.59
CA PHE A 428 35.41 -6.32 -14.26
C PHE A 428 36.59 -5.81 -13.43
N MET A 429 36.35 -5.59 -12.14
CA MET A 429 37.38 -5.15 -11.21
C MET A 429 37.32 -5.95 -9.91
N THR A 430 38.41 -5.96 -9.16
CA THR A 430 38.49 -6.52 -7.83
C THR A 430 38.02 -5.47 -6.82
N VAL A 431 37.10 -5.82 -5.93
CA VAL A 431 36.61 -4.96 -4.86
C VAL A 431 36.73 -5.69 -3.52
N GLY A 432 37.69 -5.30 -2.72
CA GLY A 432 38.09 -6.06 -1.51
C GLY A 432 38.48 -7.49 -1.92
N ASN A 433 37.98 -8.49 -1.22
CA ASN A 433 38.27 -9.90 -1.49
C ASN A 433 37.49 -10.51 -2.68
N ARG A 434 36.76 -9.68 -3.44
CA ARG A 434 35.92 -10.17 -4.55
C ARG A 434 36.55 -9.84 -5.89
N LYS A 435 36.89 -10.87 -6.60
CA LYS A 435 37.32 -10.79 -8.00
C LYS A 435 36.09 -10.70 -8.92
N TRP A 436 36.24 -10.05 -10.08
CA TRP A 436 35.24 -10.00 -11.18
C TRP A 436 33.92 -9.31 -10.84
N GLN A 437 34.00 -8.20 -10.15
CA GLN A 437 32.86 -7.32 -9.92
C GLN A 437 32.60 -6.49 -11.19
N PHE A 438 31.48 -6.71 -11.86
CA PHE A 438 31.09 -5.96 -13.06
C PHE A 438 30.88 -4.48 -12.71
N PHE A 439 31.53 -3.60 -13.47
CA PHE A 439 31.47 -2.15 -13.26
C PHE A 439 31.23 -1.38 -14.56
N GLY A 440 30.89 -0.11 -14.44
CA GLY A 440 30.75 0.82 -15.55
C GLY A 440 31.08 2.24 -15.08
N LYS A 441 31.54 3.07 -15.99
CA LYS A 441 31.83 4.49 -15.77
C LYS A 441 30.79 5.34 -16.48
N PHE A 442 30.28 6.38 -15.85
CA PHE A 442 29.47 7.41 -16.47
C PHE A 442 30.37 8.46 -17.14
N SER A 443 29.80 9.29 -18.01
CA SER A 443 30.51 10.40 -18.69
C SER A 443 31.16 11.39 -17.72
N ASN A 444 30.60 11.54 -16.51
CA ASN A 444 31.16 12.37 -15.44
C ASN A 444 32.22 11.66 -14.58
N GLY A 445 32.81 10.56 -15.05
CA GLY A 445 33.84 9.79 -14.37
C GLY A 445 33.37 8.90 -13.21
N LYS A 446 32.11 9.04 -12.72
CA LYS A 446 31.60 8.22 -11.61
C LYS A 446 31.51 6.76 -11.98
N THR A 447 32.13 5.90 -11.17
CA THR A 447 32.07 4.44 -11.29
C THR A 447 30.84 3.90 -10.58
N ILE A 448 30.15 2.93 -11.18
CA ILE A 448 29.04 2.21 -10.60
C ILE A 448 29.29 0.70 -10.67
N LEU A 449 29.06 0.02 -9.56
CA LEU A 449 29.22 -1.43 -9.43
C LEU A 449 27.86 -2.13 -9.52
N LEU A 450 27.84 -3.30 -10.13
CA LEU A 450 26.68 -4.18 -10.11
C LEU A 450 26.49 -4.74 -8.69
N ARG A 451 25.32 -4.51 -8.10
CA ARG A 451 24.97 -5.06 -6.78
C ARG A 451 24.66 -6.54 -6.86
N MET A 452 24.94 -7.27 -5.81
CA MET A 452 24.63 -8.69 -5.68
C MET A 452 23.51 -8.86 -4.65
N PHE A 453 22.58 -9.77 -4.91
CA PHE A 453 21.53 -10.15 -3.96
C PHE A 453 22.11 -10.75 -2.67
N ALA A 454 23.14 -11.60 -2.80
CA ALA A 454 23.77 -12.29 -1.68
C ALA A 454 24.39 -11.35 -0.64
N LEU A 455 24.67 -10.09 -1.00
CA LEU A 455 25.18 -9.07 -0.06
C LEU A 455 24.13 -8.53 0.90
N PHE A 456 22.84 -8.69 0.57
CA PHE A 456 21.79 -8.26 1.47
C PHE A 456 21.69 -9.23 2.67
N LYS A 457 21.91 -8.67 3.86
CA LYS A 457 21.78 -9.42 5.12
C LYS A 457 20.32 -9.80 5.33
N ILE A 458 20.06 -11.06 5.69
CA ILE A 458 18.73 -11.52 6.10
C ILE A 458 18.44 -10.96 7.49
N LYS A 459 17.23 -10.43 7.68
CA LYS A 459 16.85 -9.76 8.91
C LYS A 459 15.38 -9.95 9.20
N ARG A 460 15.05 -10.52 10.36
CA ARG A 460 13.66 -10.69 10.78
C ARG A 460 12.95 -9.33 10.90
N HIS A 461 11.73 -9.26 10.39
CA HIS A 461 10.89 -8.09 10.53
C HIS A 461 10.35 -7.97 11.97
N LYS A 462 10.32 -6.75 12.52
CA LYS A 462 9.65 -6.48 13.79
C LYS A 462 8.21 -6.04 13.50
N LEU A 463 7.24 -6.86 13.90
CA LEU A 463 5.82 -6.55 13.74
C LEU A 463 5.46 -5.24 14.46
N ILE A 464 4.60 -4.43 13.84
CA ILE A 464 3.99 -3.28 14.51
C ILE A 464 2.93 -3.77 15.53
N ALA A 465 2.87 -3.15 16.69
CA ALA A 465 1.82 -3.49 17.66
C ALA A 465 0.42 -3.19 17.07
N GLY A 466 -0.52 -4.12 17.22
CA GLY A 466 -1.82 -4.06 16.55
C GLY A 466 -2.65 -2.84 16.94
N ALA A 467 -2.53 -2.37 18.18
CA ALA A 467 -3.25 -1.21 18.72
C ALA A 467 -2.65 0.15 18.32
N VAL A 468 -1.50 0.17 17.63
CA VAL A 468 -0.85 1.44 17.24
C VAL A 468 -1.76 2.26 16.34
N ASN A 469 -2.01 3.49 16.77
CA ASN A 469 -2.73 4.50 15.99
C ASN A 469 -1.80 5.71 15.76
N PRO A 470 -1.51 6.10 14.50
CA PRO A 470 -0.62 7.23 14.19
C PRO A 470 -1.16 8.59 14.65
N PHE A 471 -2.45 8.66 14.97
CA PHE A 471 -3.13 9.86 15.47
C PHE A 471 -3.26 9.91 16.99
N ASP A 472 -2.81 8.89 17.71
CA ASP A 472 -2.81 8.86 19.17
C ASP A 472 -1.42 9.20 19.73
N PRO A 473 -1.30 10.30 20.48
CA PRO A 473 -0.02 10.74 21.06
C PRO A 473 0.64 9.71 21.98
N THR A 474 -0.12 8.82 22.63
CA THR A 474 0.42 7.79 23.52
C THR A 474 1.40 6.85 22.80
N TRP A 475 1.25 6.68 21.49
CA TRP A 475 2.15 5.86 20.67
C TRP A 475 3.37 6.59 20.12
N GLU A 476 3.53 7.89 20.38
CA GLU A 476 4.60 8.69 19.78
C GLU A 476 6.00 8.19 20.17
N HIS A 477 6.21 7.83 21.44
CA HIS A 477 7.47 7.25 21.92
C HIS A 477 7.79 5.91 21.23
N TYR A 478 6.81 5.00 21.18
CA TYR A 478 6.94 3.72 20.48
C TYR A 478 7.30 3.91 19.01
N LEU A 479 6.64 4.83 18.33
CA LEU A 479 6.87 5.10 16.90
C LEU A 479 8.25 5.73 16.65
N LYS A 480 8.72 6.64 17.51
CA LYS A 480 10.09 7.17 17.46
C LYS A 480 11.13 6.05 17.61
N LYS A 481 10.97 5.19 18.63
CA LYS A 481 11.85 4.02 18.85
C LYS A 481 11.85 3.06 17.66
N ARG A 482 10.67 2.76 17.08
CA ARG A 482 10.53 1.92 15.90
C ARG A 482 11.20 2.53 14.66
N LYS A 483 11.11 3.84 14.45
CA LYS A 483 11.76 4.56 13.35
C LYS A 483 13.27 4.50 13.48
N LEU A 484 13.83 4.73 14.65
CA LEU A 484 15.26 4.61 14.92
C LEU A 484 15.75 3.19 14.63
N CYS A 485 15.03 2.16 15.08
CA CYS A 485 15.36 0.77 14.74
C CYS A 485 15.32 0.47 13.23
N ARG A 486 14.53 1.19 12.42
CA ARG A 486 14.51 1.04 10.95
C ARG A 486 15.65 1.75 10.25
N ILE A 487 16.23 2.78 10.86
CA ILE A 487 17.35 3.56 10.32
C ILE A 487 18.70 2.91 10.67
N LEU A 488 18.83 2.46 11.92
CA LEU A 488 20.08 1.87 12.44
C LEU A 488 20.32 0.43 11.94
N TYR A 489 19.37 -0.11 11.27
CA TYR A 489 19.38 -1.48 10.79
C TYR A 489 18.83 -1.53 9.37
#